data_8e12f49ab20d1f7813850fc1822a4924
#
_entry.id   8e12f49ab20d1f7813850fc1822a4924
#
_cell.length_a   1.000
_cell.length_b   1.000
_cell.length_c   1.000
_cell.angle_alpha   90.00
_cell.angle_beta   90.00
_cell.angle_gamma   90.00
#
_symmetry.space_group_name_H-M   'P 1'
#
loop_
_entity.id
_entity.type
_entity.pdbx_description
1 polymer ?
#
loop_
_entity_poly.entity_id
_entity_poly.type
_entity_poly.pdbx_seq_one_letter_code
_entity_poly.pdbx_strand_id
1 'polypeptide(L)'
;MPNFYVIHNPHAGNGEHTAVTNNIRNMPNVIEWFDTEYPDHAIYLAKNLAKTLVDAEAVVLVIGGDGTLNETLNGLLQIQRHQYLPIAYIPIGTGNDFARACHIGSSDEVINRLQQIVKPKMINVGKIIGEAPHQTTQYFVNNMGMGFDAAVVAQTNHSKWKTYFNKLHFGAMSYAFTAFSTFFNQNSFPVTITNGEEYYHLHQVFLATIVNQPYFGGLAILPQADLFEEQLDMIVVEKMSFIHFLTLFIGLKKDGRHLKDQKVHHFTLQKGAQIHVHDIQPGQLDGEELGNGSFIFTTTLQTYPFWI
;
A
#
# COMPACT_ATOMS: atom_id res chain seq x y z
N MET A 1 -17.71 23.40 -6.71
CA MET A 1 -17.21 22.56 -5.58
C MET A 1 -17.42 21.12 -5.98
N PRO A 2 -16.45 20.22 -5.68
CA PRO A 2 -16.62 18.82 -6.02
C PRO A 2 -17.79 18.19 -5.28
N ASN A 3 -18.42 17.21 -5.92
CA ASN A 3 -19.44 16.37 -5.35
C ASN A 3 -18.80 15.11 -4.79
N PHE A 4 -18.90 14.87 -3.49
CA PHE A 4 -18.27 13.73 -2.83
C PHE A 4 -19.19 12.51 -2.79
N TYR A 5 -18.67 11.39 -3.29
CA TYR A 5 -19.22 10.05 -3.16
C TYR A 5 -18.32 9.29 -2.18
N VAL A 6 -18.82 9.05 -0.98
CA VAL A 6 -18.01 8.58 0.14
C VAL A 6 -17.99 7.06 0.21
N ILE A 7 -16.78 6.49 0.29
CA ILE A 7 -16.54 5.09 0.69
C ILE A 7 -15.89 5.11 2.06
N HIS A 8 -16.61 4.67 3.07
CA HIS A 8 -16.17 4.69 4.46
C HIS A 8 -16.00 3.28 5.00
N ASN A 9 -14.86 3.03 5.63
CA ASN A 9 -14.62 1.79 6.37
C ASN A 9 -14.82 2.04 7.88
N PRO A 10 -15.97 1.63 8.46
CA PRO A 10 -16.27 1.84 9.88
C PRO A 10 -15.36 1.03 10.82
N HIS A 11 -14.62 0.04 10.30
CA HIS A 11 -13.72 -0.80 11.07
C HIS A 11 -12.26 -0.33 11.01
N ALA A 12 -11.96 0.76 10.28
CA ALA A 12 -10.61 1.30 10.20
C ALA A 12 -10.19 1.95 11.54
N GLY A 13 -8.91 1.81 11.87
CA GLY A 13 -8.35 2.38 13.10
C GLY A 13 -8.96 1.80 14.38
N ASN A 14 -9.08 2.63 15.41
CA ASN A 14 -9.60 2.22 16.72
C ASN A 14 -11.10 2.55 16.92
N GLY A 15 -11.83 2.93 15.85
CA GLY A 15 -13.26 3.26 15.92
C GLY A 15 -13.60 4.62 16.56
N GLU A 16 -12.62 5.44 16.95
CA GLU A 16 -12.82 6.74 17.60
C GLU A 16 -13.04 7.93 16.64
N HIS A 17 -13.45 7.66 15.38
CA HIS A 17 -13.54 8.70 14.34
C HIS A 17 -14.95 9.25 14.11
N THR A 18 -15.87 9.03 15.06
CA THR A 18 -17.29 9.44 14.95
C THR A 18 -17.45 10.94 14.71
N ALA A 19 -16.64 11.78 15.34
CA ALA A 19 -16.70 13.22 15.14
C ALA A 19 -16.33 13.64 13.72
N VAL A 20 -15.24 13.06 13.17
CA VAL A 20 -14.78 13.30 11.80
C VAL A 20 -15.81 12.86 10.78
N THR A 21 -16.35 11.65 10.92
CA THR A 21 -17.36 11.10 10.00
C THR A 21 -18.66 11.90 10.04
N ASN A 22 -19.10 12.35 11.21
CA ASN A 22 -20.29 13.20 11.35
C ASN A 22 -20.10 14.58 10.70
N ASN A 23 -18.93 15.18 10.87
CA ASN A 23 -18.62 16.46 10.22
C ASN A 23 -18.70 16.35 8.70
N ILE A 24 -18.15 15.28 8.13
CA ILE A 24 -18.17 15.04 6.68
C ILE A 24 -19.59 14.74 6.19
N ARG A 25 -20.36 13.90 6.89
CA ARG A 25 -21.74 13.58 6.53
C ARG A 25 -22.65 14.81 6.43
N ASN A 26 -22.36 15.84 7.21
CA ASN A 26 -23.13 17.08 7.22
C ASN A 26 -22.66 18.10 6.17
N MET A 27 -21.64 17.77 5.36
CA MET A 27 -21.20 18.66 4.28
C MET A 27 -22.22 18.67 3.15
N PRO A 28 -22.60 19.85 2.62
CA PRO A 28 -23.67 19.98 1.63
C PRO A 28 -23.34 19.34 0.27
N ASN A 29 -22.07 19.07 0.02
CA ASN A 29 -21.57 18.47 -1.21
C ASN A 29 -21.24 16.96 -1.07
N VAL A 30 -21.64 16.31 0.01
CA VAL A 30 -21.66 14.85 0.12
C VAL A 30 -22.97 14.36 -0.49
N ILE A 31 -22.86 13.67 -1.62
CA ILE A 31 -24.00 13.24 -2.42
C ILE A 31 -24.47 11.85 -2.00
N GLU A 32 -23.53 10.92 -1.83
CA GLU A 32 -23.81 9.54 -1.44
C GLU A 32 -22.78 9.05 -0.43
N TRP A 33 -23.19 8.11 0.43
CA TRP A 33 -22.37 7.54 1.47
C TRP A 33 -22.52 6.02 1.52
N PHE A 34 -21.39 5.30 1.40
CA PHE A 34 -21.32 3.85 1.41
C PHE A 34 -20.40 3.39 2.53
N ASP A 35 -20.94 2.62 3.47
CA ASP A 35 -20.12 1.94 4.49
C ASP A 35 -19.66 0.57 3.94
N THR A 36 -18.39 0.21 4.13
CA THR A 36 -17.92 -1.13 3.80
C THR A 36 -18.40 -2.12 4.86
N GLU A 37 -18.81 -3.32 4.44
CA GLU A 37 -19.38 -4.35 5.32
C GLU A 37 -18.49 -5.58 5.49
N TYR A 38 -17.58 -5.82 4.53
CA TYR A 38 -16.70 -6.97 4.49
C TYR A 38 -15.40 -6.62 3.73
N PRO A 39 -14.32 -7.42 3.84
CA PRO A 39 -13.12 -7.25 3.03
C PRO A 39 -13.44 -7.21 1.54
N ASP A 40 -12.70 -6.43 0.76
CA ASP A 40 -12.88 -6.19 -0.69
C ASP A 40 -14.20 -5.47 -1.07
N HIS A 41 -15.04 -5.05 -0.10
CA HIS A 41 -16.28 -4.35 -0.43
C HIS A 41 -16.03 -2.99 -1.09
N ALA A 42 -14.95 -2.29 -0.72
CA ALA A 42 -14.60 -1.01 -1.35
C ALA A 42 -14.25 -1.18 -2.84
N ILE A 43 -13.68 -2.32 -3.27
CA ILE A 43 -13.48 -2.65 -4.70
C ILE A 43 -14.80 -2.63 -5.44
N TYR A 44 -15.81 -3.33 -4.90
CA TYR A 44 -17.13 -3.43 -5.53
C TYR A 44 -17.82 -2.08 -5.59
N LEU A 45 -17.83 -1.31 -4.50
CA LEU A 45 -18.42 0.01 -4.42
C LEU A 45 -17.76 0.99 -5.42
N ALA A 46 -16.44 1.03 -5.43
CA ALA A 46 -15.66 1.88 -6.32
C ALA A 46 -15.88 1.51 -7.80
N LYS A 47 -15.91 0.22 -8.12
CA LYS A 47 -16.22 -0.27 -9.47
C LYS A 47 -17.61 0.16 -9.94
N ASN A 48 -18.61 0.10 -9.06
CA ASN A 48 -19.96 0.56 -9.37
C ASN A 48 -20.00 2.06 -9.61
N LEU A 49 -19.36 2.86 -8.76
CA LEU A 49 -19.22 4.30 -8.97
C LEU A 49 -18.55 4.61 -10.32
N ALA A 50 -17.43 3.93 -10.61
CA ALA A 50 -16.75 4.11 -11.90
C ALA A 50 -17.62 3.76 -13.10
N LYS A 51 -18.55 2.82 -12.97
CA LYS A 51 -19.44 2.37 -14.04
C LYS A 51 -20.65 3.30 -14.24
N THR A 52 -21.19 3.85 -13.16
CA THR A 52 -22.49 4.53 -13.18
C THR A 52 -22.41 6.05 -13.14
N LEU A 53 -21.36 6.62 -12.51
CA LEU A 53 -21.25 8.06 -12.37
C LEU A 53 -20.94 8.75 -13.70
N VAL A 54 -21.77 9.74 -14.04
CA VAL A 54 -21.57 10.65 -15.17
C VAL A 54 -21.31 12.09 -14.73
N ASP A 55 -21.30 12.34 -13.42
CA ASP A 55 -21.05 13.66 -12.83
C ASP A 55 -19.58 14.06 -13.06
N ALA A 56 -19.37 15.19 -13.75
CA ALA A 56 -18.05 15.72 -14.06
C ALA A 56 -17.31 16.31 -12.84
N GLU A 57 -18.05 16.64 -11.79
CA GLU A 57 -17.51 17.20 -10.54
C GLU A 57 -17.35 16.11 -9.46
N ALA A 58 -17.60 14.84 -9.81
CA ALA A 58 -17.53 13.75 -8.87
C ALA A 58 -16.11 13.49 -8.38
N VAL A 59 -15.96 13.35 -7.06
CA VAL A 59 -14.75 12.92 -6.37
C VAL A 59 -15.11 11.78 -5.43
N VAL A 60 -14.38 10.67 -5.47
CA VAL A 60 -14.55 9.55 -4.55
C VAL A 60 -13.77 9.86 -3.28
N LEU A 61 -14.48 10.10 -2.16
CA LEU A 61 -13.88 10.38 -0.87
C LEU A 61 -13.73 9.10 -0.07
N VAL A 62 -12.50 8.64 0.11
CA VAL A 62 -12.18 7.47 0.92
C VAL A 62 -11.93 7.88 2.36
N ILE A 63 -12.67 7.30 3.30
CA ILE A 63 -12.47 7.43 4.74
C ILE A 63 -12.09 6.06 5.29
N GLY A 64 -10.80 5.84 5.55
CA GLY A 64 -10.31 4.50 5.91
C GLY A 64 -8.81 4.47 6.15
N GLY A 65 -8.23 3.28 6.12
CA GLY A 65 -6.78 3.05 6.08
C GLY A 65 -6.25 2.85 4.66
N ASP A 66 -4.95 2.56 4.56
CA ASP A 66 -4.28 2.33 3.27
C ASP A 66 -4.92 1.17 2.47
N GLY A 67 -5.38 0.10 3.15
CA GLY A 67 -6.12 -1.01 2.51
C GLY A 67 -7.42 -0.55 1.84
N THR A 68 -8.24 0.27 2.52
CA THR A 68 -9.47 0.81 1.93
C THR A 68 -9.19 1.72 0.73
N LEU A 69 -8.09 2.49 0.81
CA LEU A 69 -7.62 3.32 -0.30
C LEU A 69 -7.21 2.45 -1.49
N ASN A 70 -6.42 1.40 -1.25
CA ASN A 70 -5.99 0.45 -2.28
C ASN A 70 -7.16 -0.27 -2.94
N GLU A 71 -8.09 -0.82 -2.15
CA GLU A 71 -9.33 -1.44 -2.65
C GLU A 71 -10.11 -0.47 -3.55
N THR A 72 -10.31 0.78 -3.10
CA THR A 72 -11.01 1.81 -3.88
C THR A 72 -10.30 2.09 -5.21
N LEU A 73 -8.99 2.30 -5.19
CA LEU A 73 -8.19 2.53 -6.40
C LEU A 73 -8.32 1.37 -7.39
N ASN A 74 -8.15 0.13 -6.91
CA ASN A 74 -8.27 -1.06 -7.74
C ASN A 74 -9.69 -1.22 -8.31
N GLY A 75 -10.73 -0.91 -7.55
CA GLY A 75 -12.10 -0.90 -8.03
C GLY A 75 -12.36 0.11 -9.15
N LEU A 76 -11.89 1.35 -8.98
CA LEU A 76 -12.02 2.41 -9.97
C LEU A 76 -11.27 2.08 -11.27
N LEU A 77 -10.06 1.51 -11.17
CA LEU A 77 -9.22 1.17 -12.33
C LEU A 77 -9.67 -0.10 -13.08
N GLN A 78 -10.60 -0.89 -12.53
CA GLN A 78 -11.22 -1.99 -13.27
C GLN A 78 -12.15 -1.51 -14.40
N ILE A 79 -12.56 -0.26 -14.38
CA ILE A 79 -13.43 0.34 -15.40
C ILE A 79 -12.65 1.36 -16.21
N GLN A 80 -12.52 1.10 -17.49
CA GLN A 80 -11.88 2.05 -18.41
C GLN A 80 -12.79 3.27 -18.61
N ARG A 81 -12.32 4.46 -18.23
CA ARG A 81 -13.01 5.73 -18.38
C ARG A 81 -12.17 6.70 -19.21
N HIS A 82 -12.83 7.59 -19.96
CA HIS A 82 -12.15 8.71 -20.62
C HIS A 82 -11.52 9.67 -19.60
N GLN A 83 -12.19 9.85 -18.46
CA GLN A 83 -11.71 10.65 -17.33
C GLN A 83 -11.88 9.84 -16.05
N TYR A 84 -10.78 9.63 -15.32
CA TYR A 84 -10.83 8.97 -14.03
C TYR A 84 -11.56 9.83 -12.99
N LEU A 85 -12.28 9.18 -12.07
CA LEU A 85 -12.83 9.83 -10.89
C LEU A 85 -11.69 10.11 -9.92
N PRO A 86 -11.43 11.36 -9.52
CA PRO A 86 -10.37 11.64 -8.55
C PRO A 86 -10.66 11.01 -7.19
N ILE A 87 -9.61 10.59 -6.48
CA ILE A 87 -9.72 10.09 -5.11
C ILE A 87 -9.30 11.19 -4.14
N ALA A 88 -10.17 11.50 -3.17
CA ALA A 88 -9.81 12.21 -1.95
C ALA A 88 -9.63 11.20 -0.81
N TYR A 89 -8.73 11.46 0.14
CA TYR A 89 -8.42 10.50 1.19
C TYR A 89 -8.38 11.15 2.57
N ILE A 90 -9.14 10.59 3.51
CA ILE A 90 -9.10 10.92 4.95
C ILE A 90 -8.55 9.72 5.69
N PRO A 91 -7.31 9.82 6.18
CA PRO A 91 -6.63 8.72 6.85
C PRO A 91 -7.16 8.53 8.27
N ILE A 92 -7.85 7.43 8.53
CA ILE A 92 -8.29 7.00 9.86
C ILE A 92 -7.73 5.63 10.26
N GLY A 93 -6.84 5.07 9.43
CA GLY A 93 -6.14 3.82 9.70
C GLY A 93 -5.00 3.97 10.70
N THR A 94 -4.30 2.87 10.97
CA THR A 94 -3.15 2.84 11.91
C THR A 94 -1.84 3.23 11.24
N GLY A 95 -1.59 2.81 10.00
CA GLY A 95 -0.34 3.05 9.25
C GLY A 95 -0.33 4.42 8.59
N ASN A 96 -1.29 4.61 7.69
CA ASN A 96 -1.49 5.82 6.89
C ASN A 96 -0.21 6.26 6.14
N ASP A 97 0.50 5.29 5.55
CA ASP A 97 1.79 5.53 4.90
C ASP A 97 1.64 6.40 3.65
N PHE A 98 0.57 6.20 2.87
CA PHE A 98 0.23 7.07 1.74
C PHE A 98 -0.02 8.51 2.18
N ALA A 99 -0.79 8.70 3.26
CA ALA A 99 -1.06 10.04 3.77
C ALA A 99 0.23 10.76 4.21
N ARG A 100 1.15 10.02 4.84
CA ARG A 100 2.47 10.54 5.25
C ARG A 100 3.31 10.92 4.04
N ALA A 101 3.36 10.08 3.00
CA ALA A 101 4.11 10.35 1.78
C ALA A 101 3.56 11.56 1.01
N CYS A 102 2.24 11.73 0.99
CA CYS A 102 1.57 12.87 0.36
C CYS A 102 1.51 14.13 1.24
N HIS A 103 2.07 14.11 2.46
CA HIS A 103 1.93 15.18 3.44
C HIS A 103 0.47 15.58 3.70
N ILE A 104 -0.41 14.59 3.71
CA ILE A 104 -1.80 14.75 4.10
C ILE A 104 -1.82 14.90 5.62
N GLY A 105 -2.35 16.02 6.10
CA GLY A 105 -2.41 16.33 7.52
C GLY A 105 -3.39 15.46 8.30
N SER A 106 -3.69 15.88 9.52
CA SER A 106 -4.73 15.26 10.36
C SER A 106 -6.10 15.31 9.66
N SER A 107 -7.02 14.44 10.07
CA SER A 107 -8.37 14.37 9.46
C SER A 107 -9.08 15.73 9.46
N ASP A 108 -8.92 16.54 10.51
CA ASP A 108 -9.52 17.87 10.60
C ASP A 108 -8.89 18.87 9.63
N GLU A 109 -7.57 18.82 9.44
CA GLU A 109 -6.86 19.64 8.45
C GLU A 109 -7.28 19.26 7.02
N VAL A 110 -7.45 17.96 6.75
CA VAL A 110 -7.88 17.47 5.44
C VAL A 110 -9.27 17.97 5.09
N ILE A 111 -10.23 17.91 6.01
CA ILE A 111 -11.60 18.39 5.79
C ILE A 111 -11.59 19.87 5.34
N ASN A 112 -10.81 20.71 6.00
CA ASN A 112 -10.68 22.11 5.65
C ASN A 112 -10.03 22.29 4.26
N ARG A 113 -9.04 21.48 3.92
CA ARG A 113 -8.36 21.53 2.61
C ARG A 113 -9.24 21.06 1.47
N LEU A 114 -10.06 20.03 1.65
CA LEU A 114 -10.90 19.46 0.57
C LEU A 114 -11.78 20.52 -0.11
N GLN A 115 -12.20 21.54 0.63
CA GLN A 115 -13.01 22.64 0.09
C GLN A 115 -12.19 23.69 -0.68
N GLN A 116 -10.88 23.72 -0.48
CA GLN A 116 -9.96 24.71 -1.08
C GLN A 116 -9.25 24.18 -2.33
N ILE A 117 -9.26 22.87 -2.53
CA ILE A 117 -8.62 22.24 -3.69
C ILE A 117 -9.42 22.57 -4.96
N VAL A 118 -8.73 23.07 -5.96
CA VAL A 118 -9.34 23.48 -7.24
C VAL A 118 -9.23 22.40 -8.31
N LYS A 119 -8.17 21.59 -8.25
CA LYS A 119 -7.90 20.51 -9.21
C LYS A 119 -7.13 19.37 -8.56
N PRO A 120 -7.32 18.13 -9.05
CA PRO A 120 -6.56 16.99 -8.54
C PRO A 120 -5.08 17.12 -8.90
N LYS A 121 -4.22 16.53 -8.06
CA LYS A 121 -2.82 16.24 -8.37
C LYS A 121 -2.71 14.88 -9.04
N MET A 122 -1.84 14.78 -10.02
CA MET A 122 -1.51 13.49 -10.65
C MET A 122 -0.43 12.81 -9.81
N ILE A 123 -0.73 11.60 -9.38
CA ILE A 123 0.17 10.78 -8.55
C ILE A 123 0.43 9.47 -9.29
N ASN A 124 1.65 8.98 -9.24
CA ASN A 124 2.00 7.69 -9.78
C ASN A 124 1.67 6.60 -8.77
N VAL A 125 0.99 5.55 -9.23
CA VAL A 125 0.69 4.34 -8.48
C VAL A 125 1.38 3.17 -9.17
N GLY A 126 1.91 2.24 -8.39
CA GLY A 126 2.54 1.06 -8.93
C GLY A 126 1.48 0.15 -9.58
N LYS A 127 1.85 -0.47 -10.69
CA LYS A 127 1.03 -1.42 -11.42
C LYS A 127 1.81 -2.69 -11.65
N ILE A 128 1.23 -3.82 -11.29
CA ILE A 128 1.75 -5.16 -11.58
C ILE A 128 0.83 -5.87 -12.54
N ILE A 129 1.41 -6.59 -13.48
CA ILE A 129 0.71 -7.42 -14.45
C ILE A 129 1.27 -8.83 -14.29
N GLY A 130 0.47 -9.71 -13.67
CA GLY A 130 0.83 -11.12 -13.49
C GLY A 130 0.86 -11.85 -14.83
N GLU A 131 1.75 -12.86 -14.98
CA GLU A 131 1.80 -13.73 -16.13
C GLU A 131 0.77 -14.86 -16.04
N ALA A 132 0.52 -15.54 -17.17
CA ALA A 132 -0.39 -16.67 -17.24
C ALA A 132 -0.02 -17.77 -16.20
N PRO A 133 -1.00 -18.51 -15.63
CA PRO A 133 -2.40 -18.60 -16.07
C PRO A 133 -3.34 -17.52 -15.48
N HIS A 134 -2.85 -16.68 -14.58
CA HIS A 134 -3.66 -15.65 -13.91
C HIS A 134 -3.17 -14.25 -14.31
N GLN A 135 -3.49 -13.83 -15.53
CA GLN A 135 -3.25 -12.44 -15.96
C GLN A 135 -4.13 -11.49 -15.14
N THR A 136 -3.67 -11.14 -13.95
CA THR A 136 -4.32 -10.15 -13.09
C THR A 136 -3.53 -8.86 -13.14
N THR A 137 -4.22 -7.75 -13.33
CA THR A 137 -3.64 -6.42 -13.15
C THR A 137 -4.05 -5.91 -11.78
N GLN A 138 -3.09 -5.50 -10.97
CA GLN A 138 -3.32 -4.91 -9.65
C GLN A 138 -2.49 -3.64 -9.49
N TYR A 139 -2.97 -2.74 -8.64
CA TYR A 139 -2.34 -1.45 -8.39
C TYR A 139 -2.06 -1.29 -6.90
N PHE A 140 -0.97 -0.62 -6.59
CA PHE A 140 -0.59 -0.31 -5.22
C PHE A 140 -0.16 1.16 -5.09
N VAL A 141 -0.48 1.75 -3.96
CA VAL A 141 -0.10 3.14 -3.65
C VAL A 141 1.21 3.19 -2.86
N ASN A 142 1.47 2.19 -2.03
CA ASN A 142 2.61 2.13 -1.13
C ASN A 142 3.68 1.15 -1.63
N ASN A 143 3.39 -0.15 -1.56
CA ASN A 143 4.38 -1.18 -1.87
C ASN A 143 3.75 -2.54 -2.19
N MET A 144 4.54 -3.39 -2.85
CA MET A 144 4.27 -4.82 -3.02
C MET A 144 5.45 -5.61 -2.46
N GLY A 145 5.19 -6.53 -1.56
CA GLY A 145 6.22 -7.32 -0.88
C GLY A 145 6.06 -8.82 -1.03
N MET A 146 7.20 -9.52 -1.00
CA MET A 146 7.29 -10.98 -1.10
C MET A 146 8.30 -11.51 -0.08
N GLY A 147 7.97 -12.61 0.58
CA GLY A 147 8.79 -13.24 1.60
C GLY A 147 8.51 -12.72 3.01
N PHE A 148 9.52 -12.27 3.73
CA PHE A 148 9.42 -11.96 5.16
C PHE A 148 8.36 -10.91 5.52
N ASP A 149 8.29 -9.80 4.80
CA ASP A 149 7.30 -8.75 5.06
C ASP A 149 5.87 -9.22 4.83
N ALA A 150 5.63 -9.94 3.74
CA ALA A 150 4.33 -10.53 3.45
C ALA A 150 3.95 -11.63 4.47
N ALA A 151 4.92 -12.42 4.93
CA ALA A 151 4.70 -13.40 5.98
C ALA A 151 4.33 -12.76 7.32
N VAL A 152 4.92 -11.60 7.66
CA VAL A 152 4.53 -10.81 8.85
C VAL A 152 3.10 -10.28 8.71
N VAL A 153 2.73 -9.78 7.54
CA VAL A 153 1.36 -9.32 7.25
C VAL A 153 0.37 -10.47 7.44
N ALA A 154 0.60 -11.62 6.79
CA ALA A 154 -0.26 -12.79 6.87
C ALA A 154 -0.42 -13.29 8.32
N GLN A 155 0.68 -13.46 9.06
CA GLN A 155 0.61 -13.90 10.45
C GLN A 155 -0.10 -12.90 11.35
N THR A 156 0.07 -11.59 11.10
CA THR A 156 -0.59 -10.56 11.91
C THR A 156 -2.09 -10.56 11.67
N ASN A 157 -2.53 -10.72 10.42
CA ASN A 157 -3.94 -10.75 10.06
C ASN A 157 -4.67 -11.98 10.64
N HIS A 158 -4.01 -13.15 10.65
CA HIS A 158 -4.57 -14.40 11.19
C HIS A 158 -4.37 -14.56 12.70
N SER A 159 -3.62 -13.67 13.35
CA SER A 159 -3.29 -13.80 14.77
C SER A 159 -4.45 -13.43 15.68
N LYS A 160 -4.90 -14.36 16.53
CA LYS A 160 -5.81 -14.07 17.65
C LYS A 160 -5.24 -13.07 18.65
N TRP A 161 -3.92 -12.88 18.65
CA TRP A 161 -3.21 -11.92 19.49
C TRP A 161 -3.45 -10.46 19.05
N LYS A 162 -3.77 -10.21 17.77
CA LYS A 162 -4.15 -8.86 17.27
C LYS A 162 -5.30 -8.27 18.10
N THR A 163 -6.33 -9.06 18.35
CA THR A 163 -7.51 -8.63 19.15
C THR A 163 -7.15 -8.42 20.62
N TYR A 164 -6.25 -9.22 21.17
CA TYR A 164 -5.83 -9.13 22.58
C TYR A 164 -4.89 -7.94 22.83
N PHE A 165 -3.89 -7.72 21.98
CA PHE A 165 -2.94 -6.62 22.10
C PHE A 165 -3.53 -5.26 21.70
N ASN A 166 -4.49 -5.21 20.78
CA ASN A 166 -5.22 -3.99 20.46
C ASN A 166 -6.05 -3.49 21.67
N LYS A 167 -6.64 -4.41 22.46
CA LYS A 167 -7.34 -4.05 23.72
C LYS A 167 -6.41 -3.47 24.79
N LEU A 168 -5.11 -3.79 24.73
CA LEU A 168 -4.11 -3.36 25.71
C LEU A 168 -3.23 -2.20 25.22
N HIS A 169 -3.54 -1.57 24.09
CA HIS A 169 -2.74 -0.48 23.47
C HIS A 169 -1.29 -0.87 23.09
N PHE A 170 -0.99 -2.18 23.00
CA PHE A 170 0.32 -2.73 22.67
C PHE A 170 0.43 -3.22 21.20
N GLY A 171 -0.26 -2.57 20.25
CA GLY A 171 -0.25 -2.96 18.83
C GLY A 171 1.17 -3.13 18.25
N ALA A 172 2.10 -2.23 18.56
CA ALA A 172 3.49 -2.33 18.12
C ALA A 172 4.22 -3.57 18.65
N MET A 173 3.89 -4.08 19.85
CA MET A 173 4.48 -5.30 20.40
C MET A 173 3.98 -6.56 19.69
N SER A 174 2.73 -6.57 19.21
CA SER A 174 2.20 -7.67 18.40
C SER A 174 2.99 -7.82 17.11
N TYR A 175 3.25 -6.73 16.40
CA TYR A 175 4.07 -6.74 15.18
C TYR A 175 5.52 -7.19 15.47
N ALA A 176 6.14 -6.70 16.54
CA ALA A 176 7.49 -7.10 16.91
C ALA A 176 7.60 -8.59 17.23
N PHE A 177 6.63 -9.16 17.96
CA PHE A 177 6.58 -10.59 18.27
C PHE A 177 6.34 -11.44 17.00
N THR A 178 5.42 -11.00 16.14
CA THR A 178 5.16 -11.67 14.86
C THR A 178 6.40 -11.63 13.98
N ALA A 179 7.05 -10.48 13.84
CA ALA A 179 8.29 -10.34 13.07
C ALA A 179 9.41 -11.24 13.62
N PHE A 180 9.57 -11.33 14.96
CA PHE A 180 10.53 -12.23 15.58
C PHE A 180 10.27 -13.70 15.22
N SER A 181 9.03 -14.18 15.40
CA SER A 181 8.64 -15.54 15.06
C SER A 181 8.83 -15.83 13.56
N THR A 182 8.38 -14.92 12.70
CA THR A 182 8.49 -15.04 11.24
C THR A 182 9.94 -15.11 10.78
N PHE A 183 10.85 -14.35 11.43
CA PHE A 183 12.26 -14.34 11.05
C PHE A 183 12.89 -15.74 11.06
N PHE A 184 12.59 -16.56 12.06
CA PHE A 184 13.14 -17.90 12.19
C PHE A 184 12.45 -18.94 11.31
N ASN A 185 11.20 -18.68 10.93
CA ASN A 185 10.39 -19.61 10.12
C ASN A 185 10.49 -19.32 8.62
N GLN A 186 10.86 -18.08 8.24
CA GLN A 186 10.98 -17.69 6.84
C GLN A 186 12.29 -18.21 6.24
N ASN A 187 12.17 -19.03 5.19
CA ASN A 187 13.31 -19.47 4.39
C ASN A 187 13.71 -18.40 3.37
N SER A 188 14.96 -18.47 2.92
CA SER A 188 15.41 -17.72 1.76
C SER A 188 14.91 -18.36 0.47
N PHE A 189 14.77 -17.57 -0.58
CA PHE A 189 14.26 -17.99 -1.88
C PHE A 189 15.01 -17.26 -3.02
N PRO A 190 15.08 -17.86 -4.21
CA PRO A 190 15.71 -17.21 -5.35
C PRO A 190 14.73 -16.26 -6.06
N VAL A 191 15.29 -15.11 -6.50
CA VAL A 191 14.58 -14.10 -7.28
C VAL A 191 15.40 -13.74 -8.51
N THR A 192 14.74 -13.65 -9.65
CA THR A 192 15.31 -13.11 -10.89
C THR A 192 14.65 -11.74 -11.16
N ILE A 193 15.48 -10.75 -11.48
CA ILE A 193 15.05 -9.42 -11.88
C ILE A 193 15.60 -9.16 -13.29
N THR A 194 14.71 -8.95 -14.25
CA THR A 194 15.06 -8.46 -15.58
C THR A 194 14.69 -6.99 -15.66
N ASN A 195 15.68 -6.11 -15.70
CA ASN A 195 15.52 -4.66 -15.63
C ASN A 195 16.12 -3.99 -16.87
N GLY A 196 15.33 -3.86 -17.93
CA GLY A 196 15.80 -3.48 -19.24
C GLY A 196 16.73 -4.55 -19.83
N GLU A 197 17.99 -4.19 -20.10
CA GLU A 197 19.01 -5.13 -20.59
C GLU A 197 19.76 -5.85 -19.46
N GLU A 198 19.57 -5.43 -18.22
CA GLU A 198 20.25 -5.99 -17.06
C GLU A 198 19.48 -7.20 -16.51
N TYR A 199 20.24 -8.20 -16.09
CA TYR A 199 19.71 -9.45 -15.54
C TYR A 199 20.39 -9.75 -14.21
N TYR A 200 19.60 -9.86 -13.16
CA TYR A 200 20.07 -10.17 -11.82
C TYR A 200 19.45 -11.47 -11.34
N HIS A 201 20.28 -12.34 -10.77
CA HIS A 201 19.82 -13.57 -10.13
C HIS A 201 20.32 -13.65 -8.69
N LEU A 202 19.43 -13.51 -7.74
CA LEU A 202 19.71 -13.48 -6.31
C LEU A 202 19.23 -14.78 -5.68
N HIS A 203 20.14 -15.53 -5.04
CA HIS A 203 19.86 -16.90 -4.57
C HIS A 203 19.28 -16.98 -3.15
N GLN A 204 19.60 -16.01 -2.29
CA GLN A 204 19.30 -16.07 -0.85
C GLN A 204 18.45 -14.88 -0.41
N VAL A 205 17.43 -14.55 -1.18
CA VAL A 205 16.50 -13.47 -0.85
C VAL A 205 15.67 -13.86 0.37
N PHE A 206 15.54 -12.95 1.30
CA PHE A 206 14.71 -13.09 2.49
C PHE A 206 13.46 -12.23 2.43
N LEU A 207 13.60 -11.05 1.81
CA LEU A 207 12.56 -10.07 1.57
C LEU A 207 12.82 -9.38 0.23
N ALA A 208 11.79 -9.21 -0.56
CA ALA A 208 11.83 -8.47 -1.81
C ALA A 208 10.59 -7.56 -1.88
N THR A 209 10.80 -6.25 -1.87
CA THR A 209 9.71 -5.27 -1.82
C THR A 209 9.89 -4.22 -2.91
N ILE A 210 8.86 -4.07 -3.76
CA ILE A 210 8.75 -2.96 -4.72
C ILE A 210 8.05 -1.81 -4.00
N VAL A 211 8.64 -0.63 -4.06
CA VAL A 211 8.18 0.55 -3.33
C VAL A 211 7.86 1.70 -4.29
N ASN A 212 6.77 2.39 -4.02
CA ASN A 212 6.30 3.55 -4.77
C ASN A 212 6.49 4.86 -3.97
N GLN A 213 6.74 4.74 -2.66
CA GLN A 213 6.86 5.86 -1.73
C GLN A 213 7.76 5.46 -0.54
N PRO A 214 8.25 6.42 0.29
CA PRO A 214 9.30 6.14 1.28
C PRO A 214 8.94 5.12 2.36
N TYR A 215 7.66 5.00 2.75
CA TYR A 215 7.29 4.37 4.02
C TYR A 215 6.72 2.96 3.85
N PHE A 216 6.98 2.11 4.84
CA PHE A 216 6.33 0.82 5.04
C PHE A 216 6.09 0.59 6.53
N GLY A 217 4.83 0.47 6.94
CA GLY A 217 4.46 0.33 8.34
C GLY A 217 4.96 1.46 9.23
N GLY A 218 5.03 2.67 8.70
CA GLY A 218 5.53 3.87 9.39
C GLY A 218 7.06 4.03 9.39
N LEU A 219 7.81 3.11 8.81
CA LEU A 219 9.27 3.15 8.71
C LEU A 219 9.69 3.63 7.33
N ALA A 220 10.66 4.53 7.26
CA ALA A 220 11.22 5.01 5.99
C ALA A 220 12.22 3.98 5.45
N ILE A 221 11.71 3.02 4.64
CA ILE A 221 12.54 1.96 4.06
C ILE A 221 13.33 2.43 2.84
N LEU A 222 12.82 3.43 2.12
CA LEU A 222 13.53 4.06 1.00
C LEU A 222 13.27 5.58 1.01
N PRO A 223 14.01 6.36 1.81
CA PRO A 223 13.72 7.79 2.01
C PRO A 223 13.70 8.66 0.73
N GLN A 224 14.36 8.21 -0.33
CA GLN A 224 14.41 8.90 -1.62
C GLN A 224 13.27 8.54 -2.58
N ALA A 225 12.45 7.53 -2.29
CA ALA A 225 11.31 7.21 -3.13
C ALA A 225 10.27 8.35 -3.10
N ASP A 226 9.74 8.70 -4.28
CA ASP A 226 8.76 9.78 -4.41
C ASP A 226 7.67 9.37 -5.41
N LEU A 227 6.43 9.30 -4.93
CA LEU A 227 5.25 8.97 -5.75
C LEU A 227 4.88 10.05 -6.80
N PHE A 228 5.53 11.20 -6.79
CA PHE A 228 5.40 12.22 -7.83
C PHE A 228 6.40 12.03 -8.99
N GLU A 229 7.43 11.22 -8.80
CA GLU A 229 8.38 10.86 -9.84
C GLU A 229 7.94 9.60 -10.60
N GLU A 230 8.27 9.52 -11.89
CA GLU A 230 7.94 8.36 -12.74
C GLU A 230 8.94 7.22 -12.51
N GLN A 231 9.06 6.78 -11.26
CA GLN A 231 10.03 5.77 -10.86
C GLN A 231 9.41 4.79 -9.87
N LEU A 232 9.70 3.52 -10.05
CA LEU A 232 9.53 2.47 -9.05
C LEU A 232 10.89 1.98 -8.60
N ASP A 233 11.01 1.68 -7.33
CA ASP A 233 12.22 1.10 -6.77
C ASP A 233 11.93 -0.28 -6.19
N MET A 234 12.97 -1.11 -6.09
CA MET A 234 12.88 -2.41 -5.43
C MET A 234 14.02 -2.54 -4.42
N ILE A 235 13.68 -2.96 -3.22
CA ILE A 235 14.63 -3.32 -2.17
C ILE A 235 14.60 -4.83 -2.03
N VAL A 236 15.77 -5.45 -2.08
CA VAL A 236 15.94 -6.87 -1.82
C VAL A 236 16.90 -7.03 -0.64
N VAL A 237 16.48 -7.79 0.35
CA VAL A 237 17.29 -8.12 1.53
C VAL A 237 17.60 -9.61 1.50
N GLU A 238 18.89 -9.97 1.54
CA GLU A 238 19.31 -11.36 1.63
C GLU A 238 19.20 -11.88 3.06
N LYS A 239 19.07 -13.21 3.18
CA LYS A 239 19.07 -13.90 4.48
C LYS A 239 20.37 -13.60 5.24
N MET A 240 20.21 -13.24 6.50
CA MET A 240 21.31 -12.90 7.41
C MET A 240 21.03 -13.44 8.81
N SER A 241 21.98 -13.28 9.72
CA SER A 241 21.74 -13.63 11.13
C SER A 241 20.73 -12.67 11.77
N PHE A 242 20.01 -13.16 12.79
CA PHE A 242 19.05 -12.32 13.50
C PHE A 242 19.66 -11.06 14.10
N ILE A 243 20.86 -11.14 14.65
CA ILE A 243 21.55 -9.97 15.20
C ILE A 243 21.85 -8.94 14.10
N HIS A 244 22.32 -9.40 12.93
CA HIS A 244 22.56 -8.51 11.78
C HIS A 244 21.23 -7.86 11.32
N PHE A 245 20.16 -8.62 11.18
CA PHE A 245 18.83 -8.09 10.83
C PHE A 245 18.34 -7.04 11.84
N LEU A 246 18.56 -7.27 13.13
CA LEU A 246 18.17 -6.32 14.16
C LEU A 246 18.98 -5.03 14.08
N THR A 247 20.28 -5.10 13.78
CA THR A 247 21.12 -3.89 13.57
C THR A 247 20.70 -3.13 12.33
N LEU A 248 20.31 -3.83 11.27
CA LEU A 248 19.76 -3.23 10.05
C LEU A 248 18.43 -2.53 10.32
N PHE A 249 17.54 -3.14 11.11
CA PHE A 249 16.27 -2.54 11.52
C PHE A 249 16.45 -1.28 12.38
N ILE A 250 17.45 -1.26 13.27
CA ILE A 250 17.83 -0.06 14.02
C ILE A 250 18.37 1.03 13.07
N GLY A 251 19.09 0.62 12.03
CA GLY A 251 19.62 1.49 10.97
C GLY A 251 18.55 2.18 10.13
N LEU A 252 17.36 1.58 9.98
CA LEU A 252 16.21 2.19 9.31
C LEU A 252 15.81 3.54 9.91
N LYS A 253 15.92 3.68 11.24
CA LYS A 253 15.61 4.93 11.95
C LYS A 253 16.69 6.03 11.79
N LYS A 254 17.80 5.72 11.11
CA LYS A 254 18.98 6.61 10.99
C LYS A 254 19.32 6.89 9.52
N ASP A 255 18.49 7.68 8.85
CA ASP A 255 18.76 8.29 7.53
C ASP A 255 19.22 7.32 6.42
N GLY A 256 18.56 6.18 6.29
CA GLY A 256 18.78 5.25 5.18
C GLY A 256 20.13 4.48 5.26
N ARG A 257 20.78 4.39 6.41
CA ARG A 257 22.05 3.65 6.59
C ARG A 257 21.96 2.18 6.25
N HIS A 258 20.77 1.57 6.40
CA HIS A 258 20.49 0.19 6.03
C HIS A 258 20.74 -0.08 4.53
N LEU A 259 20.56 0.92 3.66
CA LEU A 259 20.81 0.79 2.21
C LEU A 259 22.30 0.65 1.86
N LYS A 260 23.21 0.88 2.81
CA LYS A 260 24.66 0.71 2.63
C LYS A 260 25.13 -0.68 3.06
N ASP A 261 24.25 -1.52 3.57
CA ASP A 261 24.58 -2.87 3.99
C ASP A 261 24.77 -3.77 2.76
N GLN A 262 25.78 -4.64 2.81
CA GLN A 262 26.12 -5.56 1.69
C GLN A 262 25.03 -6.59 1.39
N LYS A 263 24.12 -6.82 2.33
CA LYS A 263 22.98 -7.73 2.21
C LYS A 263 21.71 -7.05 1.75
N VAL A 264 21.77 -5.75 1.48
CA VAL A 264 20.65 -4.94 0.99
C VAL A 264 20.97 -4.45 -0.41
N HIS A 265 20.14 -4.83 -1.36
CA HIS A 265 20.25 -4.42 -2.76
C HIS A 265 19.11 -3.47 -3.08
N HIS A 266 19.44 -2.36 -3.72
CA HIS A 266 18.48 -1.38 -4.22
C HIS A 266 18.53 -1.34 -5.75
N PHE A 267 17.36 -1.44 -6.38
CA PHE A 267 17.21 -1.37 -7.83
C PHE A 267 16.20 -0.28 -8.17
N THR A 268 16.57 0.63 -9.04
CA THR A 268 15.62 1.50 -9.72
C THR A 268 15.06 0.72 -10.92
N LEU A 269 13.75 0.47 -10.92
CA LEU A 269 13.11 -0.37 -11.91
C LEU A 269 12.74 0.43 -13.17
N GLN A 270 13.17 -0.07 -14.32
CA GLN A 270 12.73 0.45 -15.60
C GLN A 270 11.28 0.04 -15.88
N LYS A 271 10.59 0.82 -16.70
CA LYS A 271 9.23 0.46 -17.15
C LYS A 271 9.24 -0.90 -17.84
N GLY A 272 8.43 -1.82 -17.32
CA GLY A 272 8.34 -3.17 -17.83
C GLY A 272 9.37 -4.13 -17.25
N ALA A 273 10.03 -3.77 -16.14
CA ALA A 273 10.89 -4.69 -15.40
C ALA A 273 10.10 -5.93 -15.00
N GLN A 274 10.71 -7.11 -15.18
CA GLN A 274 10.09 -8.40 -14.85
C GLN A 274 10.71 -8.98 -13.59
N ILE A 275 9.86 -9.44 -12.70
CA ILE A 275 10.26 -10.07 -11.44
C ILE A 275 9.76 -11.51 -11.43
N HIS A 276 10.66 -12.44 -11.15
CA HIS A 276 10.33 -13.85 -10.99
C HIS A 276 10.81 -14.36 -9.64
N VAL A 277 9.87 -14.68 -8.76
CA VAL A 277 10.08 -15.38 -7.48
C VAL A 277 9.90 -16.87 -7.75
N HIS A 278 10.98 -17.65 -7.66
CA HIS A 278 10.98 -19.04 -8.12
C HIS A 278 10.29 -20.02 -7.17
N ASP A 279 10.34 -19.74 -5.85
CA ASP A 279 9.74 -20.58 -4.83
C ASP A 279 8.35 -20.03 -4.42
N ILE A 280 7.53 -20.90 -3.82
CA ILE A 280 6.27 -20.48 -3.22
C ILE A 280 6.57 -19.60 -2.00
N GLN A 281 6.18 -18.33 -2.11
CA GLN A 281 6.34 -17.33 -1.06
C GLN A 281 5.01 -16.64 -0.75
N PRO A 282 4.82 -16.13 0.48
CA PRO A 282 3.75 -15.19 0.75
C PRO A 282 3.99 -13.88 -0.02
N GLY A 283 2.90 -13.29 -0.51
CA GLY A 283 2.88 -11.97 -1.14
C GLY A 283 1.92 -11.03 -0.42
N GLN A 284 2.22 -9.73 -0.47
CA GLN A 284 1.34 -8.67 0.03
C GLN A 284 1.32 -7.47 -0.91
N LEU A 285 0.22 -6.72 -0.90
CA LEU A 285 0.03 -5.48 -1.65
C LEU A 285 -0.59 -4.45 -0.71
N ASP A 286 0.12 -3.34 -0.44
CA ASP A 286 -0.30 -2.28 0.49
C ASP A 286 -0.74 -2.79 1.87
N GLY A 287 -0.14 -3.89 2.35
CA GLY A 287 -0.46 -4.53 3.63
C GLY A 287 -1.61 -5.53 3.61
N GLU A 288 -2.19 -5.81 2.42
CA GLU A 288 -3.19 -6.86 2.24
C GLU A 288 -2.56 -8.12 1.62
N GLU A 289 -3.05 -9.29 2.00
CA GLU A 289 -2.48 -10.57 1.56
C GLU A 289 -2.80 -10.87 0.09
N LEU A 290 -1.78 -11.16 -0.71
CA LEU A 290 -1.93 -11.73 -2.05
C LEU A 290 -2.00 -13.27 -2.06
N GLY A 291 -1.85 -13.90 -0.89
CA GLY A 291 -1.71 -15.34 -0.75
C GLY A 291 -0.27 -15.84 -1.01
N ASN A 292 -0.15 -17.15 -1.17
CA ASN A 292 1.14 -17.83 -1.41
C ASN A 292 1.26 -18.26 -2.87
N GLY A 293 2.40 -17.97 -3.49
CA GLY A 293 2.66 -18.37 -4.87
C GLY A 293 4.10 -18.21 -5.30
N SER A 294 4.41 -18.78 -6.46
CA SER A 294 5.56 -18.40 -7.27
C SER A 294 5.10 -17.22 -8.13
N PHE A 295 5.65 -16.04 -7.86
CA PHE A 295 5.20 -14.81 -8.50
C PHE A 295 6.01 -14.53 -9.76
N ILE A 296 5.33 -14.35 -10.88
CA ILE A 296 5.92 -13.85 -12.13
C ILE A 296 5.06 -12.69 -12.59
N PHE A 297 5.65 -11.51 -12.66
CA PHE A 297 4.92 -10.32 -13.06
C PHE A 297 5.83 -9.25 -13.67
N THR A 298 5.22 -8.39 -14.46
CA THR A 298 5.83 -7.19 -15.02
C THR A 298 5.38 -5.97 -14.19
N THR A 299 6.31 -5.05 -13.93
CA THR A 299 6.04 -3.81 -13.19
C THR A 299 5.99 -2.61 -14.11
N THR A 300 5.10 -1.67 -13.81
CA THR A 300 5.04 -0.36 -14.45
C THR A 300 4.34 0.63 -13.53
N LEU A 301 4.16 1.86 -13.99
CA LEU A 301 3.41 2.90 -13.30
C LEU A 301 2.11 3.20 -14.03
N GLN A 302 1.13 3.64 -13.26
CA GLN A 302 -0.11 4.25 -13.71
C GLN A 302 -0.28 5.59 -13.01
N THR A 303 -0.40 6.66 -13.75
CA THR A 303 -0.71 7.97 -13.19
C THR A 303 -2.20 8.06 -12.90
N TYR A 304 -2.57 8.56 -11.72
CA TYR A 304 -3.94 8.64 -11.25
C TYR A 304 -4.24 9.99 -10.56
N PRO A 305 -5.45 10.59 -10.73
CA PRO A 305 -5.81 11.85 -10.09
C PRO A 305 -6.19 11.66 -8.62
N PHE A 306 -5.52 12.41 -7.74
CA PHE A 306 -5.85 12.50 -6.31
C PHE A 306 -6.24 13.93 -5.94
N TRP A 307 -7.31 14.06 -5.17
CA TRP A 307 -7.84 15.32 -4.67
C TRP A 307 -7.21 15.63 -3.30
N ILE A 308 -5.91 16.08 -3.30
CA ILE A 308 -5.08 16.29 -2.10
C ILE A 308 -4.34 17.62 -2.15
#